data_15112377721ec2451decdf84aee2e38e
#
_entry.id   15112377721ec2451decdf84aee2e38e
#
_cell.length_a   1.000
_cell.length_b   1.000
_cell.length_c   1.000
_cell.angle_alpha   90.00
_cell.angle_beta   90.00
_cell.angle_gamma   90.00
#
_symmetry.space_group_name_H-M   'P 1'
#
loop_
_entity.id
_entity.type
_entity.pdbx_description
1 polymer ?
#
loop_
_entity_poly.entity_id
_entity_poly.type
_entity_poly.pdbx_seq_one_letter_code
_entity_poly.pdbx_strand_id
1 'polypeptide(L)'
;MNMKRLILPAVLAALLVSLGLVSNAQGSRPAPKASDTLVVNTTDLCRDVIGYDGPTPLKITVVKGVVAKVEALPNVETPRFFDLVLQSGLLKAVVGKTPAEAAKMPLDAVSGATYSSEAVIANLRAGLKEAAKR
;
A
#
# COMPACT_ATOMS: atom_id res chain seq x y z
N MET A 1 -42.83 49.91 14.48
CA MET A 1 -42.88 49.04 15.63
C MET A 1 -42.98 47.59 15.30
N ASN A 2 -43.82 47.28 14.43
CA ASN A 2 -44.09 45.89 14.12
C ASN A 2 -43.04 45.22 13.25
N MET A 3 -42.32 46.01 12.57
CA MET A 3 -41.32 45.51 11.62
C MET A 3 -40.16 44.83 12.27
N LYS A 4 -39.87 45.24 13.49
CA LYS A 4 -38.70 44.66 14.18
C LYS A 4 -38.85 43.19 14.44
N ARG A 5 -40.05 42.81 14.69
CA ARG A 5 -40.28 41.38 15.03
C ARG A 5 -40.14 40.45 13.89
N LEU A 6 -40.32 40.95 12.74
CA LEU A 6 -40.29 40.12 11.51
C LEU A 6 -38.87 39.74 11.11
N ILE A 7 -37.93 40.59 11.48
CA ILE A 7 -36.55 40.37 11.06
C ILE A 7 -35.90 39.22 11.87
N LEU A 8 -36.18 39.14 13.13
CA LEU A 8 -35.55 38.20 14.01
C LEU A 8 -35.72 36.73 13.62
N PRO A 9 -36.92 36.30 13.32
CA PRO A 9 -37.07 34.88 12.95
C PRO A 9 -36.34 34.48 11.69
N ALA A 10 -36.23 35.39 10.80
CA ALA A 10 -35.50 35.09 9.53
C ALA A 10 -34.04 34.87 9.77
N VAL A 11 -33.45 35.64 10.66
CA VAL A 11 -32.03 35.48 11.00
C VAL A 11 -31.76 34.17 11.66
N LEU A 12 -32.62 33.77 12.54
CA LEU A 12 -32.45 32.50 13.24
C LEU A 12 -32.54 31.32 12.30
N ALA A 13 -33.44 31.39 11.35
CA ALA A 13 -33.56 30.30 10.40
C ALA A 13 -32.29 30.14 9.55
N ALA A 14 -31.70 31.25 9.16
CA ALA A 14 -30.47 31.20 8.39
C ALA A 14 -29.32 30.54 9.16
N LEU A 15 -29.23 30.85 10.43
CA LEU A 15 -28.18 30.26 11.25
C LEU A 15 -28.32 28.76 11.37
N LEU A 16 -29.52 28.27 11.54
CA LEU A 16 -29.74 26.84 11.67
C LEU A 16 -29.35 26.09 10.42
N VAL A 17 -29.64 26.64 9.30
CA VAL A 17 -29.29 25.99 8.03
C VAL A 17 -27.78 25.90 7.87
N SER A 18 -27.09 26.95 8.21
CA SER A 18 -25.64 26.94 8.04
C SER A 18 -24.97 25.90 8.94
N LEU A 19 -25.47 25.73 10.14
CA LEU A 19 -24.93 24.73 11.04
C LEU A 19 -25.13 23.31 10.52
N GLY A 20 -26.27 23.05 9.94
CA GLY A 20 -26.54 21.75 9.38
C GLY A 20 -25.60 21.36 8.25
N LEU A 21 -25.31 22.30 7.40
CA LEU A 21 -24.40 22.05 6.30
C LEU A 21 -22.97 21.79 6.76
N VAL A 22 -22.52 22.52 7.76
CA VAL A 22 -21.16 22.37 8.26
C VAL A 22 -20.95 20.97 8.85
N SER A 23 -21.88 20.49 9.60
CA SER A 23 -21.72 19.16 10.21
C SER A 23 -21.66 18.05 9.19
N ASN A 24 -22.34 18.19 8.07
CA ASN A 24 -22.28 17.19 7.03
C ASN A 24 -20.97 17.20 6.25
N ALA A 25 -20.40 18.35 6.09
CA ALA A 25 -19.17 18.48 5.32
C ALA A 25 -18.01 17.74 5.96
N GLN A 26 -18.03 17.55 7.24
CA GLN A 26 -16.97 16.86 7.95
C GLN A 26 -17.17 15.37 8.02
N GLY A 27 -18.22 14.93 7.51
CA GLY A 27 -18.63 13.60 7.73
C GLY A 27 -17.55 12.68 7.30
N SER A 28 -17.17 12.15 6.79
CA SER A 28 -16.44 10.96 6.76
C SER A 28 -15.61 10.85 5.52
N ARG A 29 -14.41 10.57 5.77
CA ARG A 29 -13.53 10.08 4.74
C ARG A 29 -14.05 8.70 4.35
N PRO A 30 -14.47 8.48 3.12
CA PRO A 30 -14.89 7.14 2.73
C PRO A 30 -13.73 6.17 2.86
N ALA A 31 -14.01 4.98 3.37
CA ALA A 31 -13.03 3.91 3.41
C ALA A 31 -12.59 3.59 1.97
N PRO A 32 -11.35 3.15 1.76
CA PRO A 32 -10.89 2.75 0.43
C PRO A 32 -11.81 1.70 -0.15
N LYS A 33 -12.30 1.95 -1.34
CA LYS A 33 -13.13 0.96 -2.05
C LYS A 33 -12.25 -0.20 -2.48
N ALA A 34 -12.84 -1.36 -2.62
CA ALA A 34 -12.12 -2.53 -3.11
C ALA A 34 -11.45 -2.26 -4.46
N SER A 35 -12.03 -1.40 -5.29
CA SER A 35 -11.45 -0.98 -6.56
C SER A 35 -10.17 -0.18 -6.43
N ASP A 36 -9.89 0.41 -5.26
CA ASP A 36 -8.68 1.18 -5.02
C ASP A 36 -7.52 0.31 -4.54
N THR A 37 -7.76 -0.97 -4.33
CA THR A 37 -6.77 -1.90 -3.84
C THR A 37 -6.41 -2.90 -4.93
N LEU A 38 -5.12 -3.01 -5.21
CA LEU A 38 -4.57 -3.97 -6.14
C LEU A 38 -3.65 -4.91 -5.37
N VAL A 39 -3.81 -6.20 -5.58
CA VAL A 39 -2.95 -7.22 -4.98
C VAL A 39 -2.22 -7.96 -6.09
N VAL A 40 -0.90 -8.02 -5.99
CA VAL A 40 -0.07 -8.79 -6.91
C VAL A 40 0.61 -9.91 -6.15
N ASN A 41 0.41 -11.13 -6.61
CA ASN A 41 1.07 -12.32 -6.09
C ASN A 41 2.12 -12.75 -7.10
N THR A 42 3.37 -12.86 -6.68
CA THR A 42 4.48 -13.15 -7.59
C THR A 42 4.74 -14.63 -7.81
N THR A 43 3.96 -15.51 -7.21
CA THR A 43 4.16 -16.96 -7.32
C THR A 43 4.33 -17.42 -8.76
N ASP A 44 3.44 -17.00 -9.64
CA ASP A 44 3.49 -17.40 -11.05
C ASP A 44 4.47 -16.54 -11.87
N LEU A 45 4.68 -15.30 -11.48
CA LEU A 45 5.59 -14.39 -12.17
C LEU A 45 7.05 -14.81 -12.04
N CYS A 46 7.40 -15.38 -10.89
CA CYS A 46 8.79 -15.69 -10.55
C CYS A 46 8.96 -17.15 -10.15
N ARG A 47 8.21 -18.03 -10.79
CA ARG A 47 8.24 -19.47 -10.53
C ARG A 47 9.64 -20.06 -10.63
N ASP A 48 10.44 -19.57 -11.57
CA ASP A 48 11.77 -20.06 -11.84
C ASP A 48 12.88 -19.31 -11.10
N VAL A 49 12.52 -18.32 -10.31
CA VAL A 49 13.49 -17.57 -9.51
C VAL A 49 13.65 -18.28 -8.18
N ILE A 50 14.83 -18.86 -7.98
CA ILE A 50 15.14 -19.68 -6.82
C ILE A 50 16.09 -18.92 -5.90
N GLY A 51 15.76 -18.90 -4.60
CA GLY A 51 16.64 -18.37 -3.56
C GLY A 51 17.71 -19.39 -3.18
N TYR A 52 17.92 -19.55 -1.88
CA TYR A 52 18.87 -20.56 -1.40
C TYR A 52 18.31 -21.97 -1.57
N ASP A 53 17.06 -22.19 -1.17
CA ASP A 53 16.41 -23.51 -1.22
C ASP A 53 15.23 -23.59 -2.18
N GLY A 54 14.58 -22.48 -2.49
CA GLY A 54 13.40 -22.51 -3.33
C GLY A 54 12.89 -21.13 -3.72
N PRO A 55 11.72 -21.07 -4.36
CA PRO A 55 11.10 -19.79 -4.72
C PRO A 55 10.76 -18.97 -3.49
N THR A 56 10.81 -17.67 -3.66
CA THR A 56 10.49 -16.70 -2.59
C THR A 56 9.31 -15.80 -3.00
N PRO A 57 8.11 -16.36 -3.16
CA PRO A 57 6.97 -15.59 -3.63
C PRO A 57 6.56 -14.50 -2.63
N LEU A 58 6.07 -13.40 -3.18
CA LEU A 58 5.64 -12.24 -2.41
C LEU A 58 4.20 -11.86 -2.76
N LYS A 59 3.54 -11.23 -1.81
CA LYS A 59 2.26 -10.57 -2.02
C LYS A 59 2.46 -9.07 -1.83
N ILE A 60 2.19 -8.31 -2.87
CA ILE A 60 2.31 -6.86 -2.87
C ILE A 60 0.91 -6.26 -2.89
N THR A 61 0.60 -5.45 -1.90
CA THR A 61 -0.68 -4.74 -1.82
C THR A 61 -0.47 -3.26 -2.14
N VAL A 62 -1.20 -2.78 -3.14
CA VAL A 62 -1.16 -1.38 -3.57
C VAL A 62 -2.53 -0.77 -3.27
N VAL A 63 -2.55 0.34 -2.57
CA VAL A 63 -3.77 1.07 -2.22
C VAL A 63 -3.68 2.47 -2.76
N LYS A 64 -4.65 2.87 -3.56
CA LYS A 64 -4.69 4.20 -4.18
C LYS A 64 -3.39 4.56 -4.92
N GLY A 65 -2.84 3.59 -5.62
CA GLY A 65 -1.64 3.79 -6.43
C GLY A 65 -0.31 3.79 -5.67
N VAL A 66 -0.34 3.48 -4.38
CA VAL A 66 0.86 3.48 -3.53
C VAL A 66 1.03 2.12 -2.88
N VAL A 67 2.25 1.61 -2.85
CA VAL A 67 2.55 0.34 -2.18
C VAL A 67 2.25 0.49 -0.69
N ALA A 68 1.28 -0.27 -0.21
CA ALA A 68 0.87 -0.25 1.19
C ALA A 68 1.55 -1.33 2.01
N LYS A 69 1.81 -2.49 1.42
CA LYS A 69 2.36 -3.62 2.15
C LYS A 69 3.01 -4.61 1.21
N VAL A 70 4.09 -5.23 1.66
CA VAL A 70 4.73 -6.35 0.98
C VAL A 70 4.91 -7.47 2.01
N GLU A 71 4.41 -8.66 1.67
CA GLU A 71 4.47 -9.82 2.54
C GLU A 71 5.14 -10.98 1.83
N ALA A 72 5.97 -11.70 2.57
CA ALA A 72 6.50 -12.97 2.10
C ALA A 72 5.40 -14.03 2.21
N LEU A 73 5.17 -14.76 1.14
CA LEU A 73 4.27 -15.89 1.13
C LEU A 73 4.98 -17.13 1.64
N PRO A 74 4.26 -18.21 2.00
CA PRO A 74 4.89 -19.46 2.45
C PRO A 74 5.94 -19.93 1.46
N ASN A 75 7.09 -20.31 1.94
CA ASN A 75 8.22 -20.76 1.14
C ASN A 75 9.00 -21.84 1.89
N VAL A 76 9.96 -22.45 1.19
CA VAL A 76 10.79 -23.52 1.74
C VAL A 76 12.23 -23.07 2.00
N GLU A 77 12.46 -21.76 2.03
CA GLU A 77 13.77 -21.22 2.33
C GLU A 77 14.25 -21.63 3.72
N THR A 78 15.56 -21.74 3.88
CA THR A 78 16.16 -21.96 5.19
C THR A 78 15.88 -20.78 6.10
N PRO A 79 15.18 -20.97 7.23
CA PRO A 79 14.78 -19.85 8.10
C PRO A 79 15.94 -18.94 8.50
N ARG A 80 17.08 -19.51 8.79
CA ARG A 80 18.28 -18.75 9.17
C ARG A 80 18.63 -17.65 8.15
N PHE A 81 18.56 -17.97 6.88
CA PHE A 81 18.88 -17.00 5.83
C PHE A 81 17.71 -16.11 5.51
N PHE A 82 16.53 -16.67 5.45
CA PHE A 82 15.35 -15.91 5.11
C PHE A 82 14.99 -14.89 6.18
N ASP A 83 15.20 -15.20 7.45
CA ASP A 83 14.98 -14.27 8.55
C ASP A 83 15.89 -13.04 8.45
N LEU A 84 17.12 -13.20 7.98
CA LEU A 84 18.00 -12.06 7.71
C LEU A 84 17.40 -11.12 6.67
N VAL A 85 16.79 -11.67 5.64
CA VAL A 85 16.12 -10.88 4.60
C VAL A 85 14.93 -10.11 5.20
N LEU A 86 14.10 -10.79 5.97
CA LEU A 86 12.92 -10.16 6.59
C LEU A 86 13.32 -9.05 7.57
N GLN A 87 14.37 -9.28 8.35
CA GLN A 87 14.85 -8.30 9.33
C GLN A 87 15.59 -7.11 8.71
N SER A 88 16.08 -7.26 7.50
CA SER A 88 16.84 -6.20 6.82
C SER A 88 16.01 -4.96 6.46
N GLY A 89 14.71 -5.08 6.45
CA GLY A 89 13.83 -4.01 5.98
C GLY A 89 13.65 -3.97 4.47
N LEU A 90 14.16 -4.94 3.74
CA LEU A 90 14.07 -4.98 2.27
C LEU A 90 12.64 -4.86 1.76
N LEU A 91 11.70 -5.59 2.37
CA LEU A 91 10.30 -5.55 1.97
C LEU A 91 9.63 -4.23 2.32
N LYS A 92 10.10 -3.54 3.34
CA LYS A 92 9.54 -2.26 3.77
C LYS A 92 10.07 -1.08 2.97
N ALA A 93 11.20 -1.25 2.30
CA ALA A 93 11.87 -0.18 1.58
C ALA A 93 10.99 0.44 0.48
N VAL A 94 10.12 -0.33 -0.12
CA VAL A 94 9.25 0.11 -1.22
C VAL A 94 7.89 0.63 -0.77
N VAL A 95 7.55 0.48 0.50
CA VAL A 95 6.27 0.95 1.04
C VAL A 95 6.20 2.47 1.00
N GLY A 96 5.06 3.01 0.59
CA GLY A 96 4.86 4.45 0.45
C GLY A 96 5.24 5.01 -0.91
N LYS A 97 5.76 4.20 -1.81
CA LYS A 97 6.14 4.60 -3.16
C LYS A 97 5.13 4.09 -4.17
N THR A 98 5.07 4.75 -5.33
CA THR A 98 4.27 4.18 -6.43
C THR A 98 4.99 2.93 -6.95
N PRO A 99 4.26 1.96 -7.53
CA PRO A 99 4.90 0.79 -8.10
C PRO A 99 5.98 1.10 -9.13
N ALA A 100 5.76 2.11 -9.96
CA ALA A 100 6.75 2.51 -10.97
C ALA A 100 8.04 3.05 -10.34
N GLU A 101 7.94 3.87 -9.32
CA GLU A 101 9.10 4.38 -8.58
C GLU A 101 9.81 3.26 -7.84
N ALA A 102 9.05 2.44 -7.13
CA ALA A 102 9.59 1.34 -6.35
C ALA A 102 10.35 0.34 -7.22
N ALA A 103 9.85 0.06 -8.42
CA ALA A 103 10.49 -0.86 -9.34
C ALA A 103 11.89 -0.40 -9.80
N LYS A 104 12.16 0.89 -9.71
CA LYS A 104 13.44 1.49 -10.14
C LYS A 104 14.39 1.77 -8.98
N MET A 105 13.95 1.60 -7.75
CA MET A 105 14.79 1.85 -6.59
C MET A 105 15.98 0.91 -6.55
N PRO A 106 17.16 1.39 -6.12
CA PRO A 106 18.26 0.49 -5.84
C PRO A 106 17.92 -0.36 -4.60
N LEU A 107 18.10 -1.66 -4.74
CA LEU A 107 17.88 -2.62 -3.66
C LEU A 107 19.10 -3.53 -3.60
N ASP A 108 19.68 -3.65 -2.43
CA ASP A 108 20.91 -4.40 -2.25
C ASP A 108 20.65 -5.77 -1.61
N ALA A 109 21.45 -6.73 -2.02
CA ALA A 109 21.44 -8.05 -1.39
C ALA A 109 21.84 -7.94 0.08
N VAL A 110 21.28 -8.82 0.90
CA VAL A 110 21.54 -8.85 2.33
C VAL A 110 22.77 -9.69 2.63
N SER A 111 23.72 -9.11 3.35
CA SER A 111 24.93 -9.80 3.74
C SER A 111 24.60 -11.04 4.57
N GLY A 112 25.17 -12.19 4.19
CA GLY A 112 24.87 -13.47 4.83
C GLY A 112 23.64 -14.19 4.30
N ALA A 113 22.87 -13.57 3.40
CA ALA A 113 21.69 -14.16 2.77
C ALA A 113 21.57 -13.74 1.30
N THR A 114 22.66 -13.79 0.57
CA THR A 114 22.76 -13.28 -0.80
C THR A 114 21.74 -13.92 -1.72
N TYR A 115 21.70 -15.23 -1.81
CA TYR A 115 20.79 -15.92 -2.73
C TYR A 115 19.32 -15.68 -2.39
N SER A 116 18.96 -15.77 -1.12
CA SER A 116 17.58 -15.51 -0.71
C SER A 116 17.17 -14.07 -0.97
N SER A 117 18.03 -13.10 -0.68
CA SER A 117 17.72 -11.70 -0.89
C SER A 117 17.65 -11.32 -2.36
N GLU A 118 18.53 -11.87 -3.20
CA GLU A 118 18.47 -11.64 -4.64
C GLU A 118 17.18 -12.18 -5.25
N ALA A 119 16.72 -13.35 -4.80
CA ALA A 119 15.46 -13.91 -5.24
C ALA A 119 14.27 -13.05 -4.79
N VAL A 120 14.30 -12.54 -3.57
CA VAL A 120 13.27 -11.61 -3.07
C VAL A 120 13.27 -10.32 -3.87
N ILE A 121 14.43 -9.76 -4.17
CA ILE A 121 14.54 -8.55 -5.02
C ILE A 121 13.95 -8.81 -6.40
N ALA A 122 14.24 -9.94 -7.01
CA ALA A 122 13.69 -10.28 -8.32
C ALA A 122 12.16 -10.39 -8.27
N ASN A 123 11.61 -11.02 -7.23
CA ASN A 123 10.17 -11.10 -7.01
C ASN A 123 9.57 -9.70 -6.82
N LEU A 124 10.20 -8.87 -6.01
CA LEU A 124 9.77 -7.49 -5.79
C LEU A 124 9.70 -6.71 -7.10
N ARG A 125 10.76 -6.76 -7.88
CA ARG A 125 10.81 -6.03 -9.17
C ARG A 125 9.76 -6.52 -10.14
N ALA A 126 9.59 -7.82 -10.28
CA ALA A 126 8.59 -8.38 -11.17
C ALA A 126 7.17 -8.00 -10.74
N GLY A 127 6.88 -8.11 -9.45
CA GLY A 127 5.57 -7.76 -8.91
C GLY A 127 5.27 -6.26 -9.01
N LEU A 128 6.25 -5.41 -8.77
CA LEU A 128 6.07 -3.96 -8.88
C LEU A 128 5.88 -3.54 -10.34
N LYS A 129 6.59 -4.15 -11.28
CA LYS A 129 6.37 -3.89 -12.70
C LYS A 129 4.98 -4.33 -13.14
N GLU A 130 4.52 -5.46 -12.66
CA GLU A 130 3.16 -5.93 -12.93
C GLU A 130 2.12 -4.96 -12.36
N ALA A 131 2.30 -4.50 -11.15
CA ALA A 131 1.42 -3.52 -10.52
C ALA A 131 1.40 -2.20 -11.29
N ALA A 132 2.53 -1.77 -11.82
CA ALA A 132 2.64 -0.52 -12.57
C ALA A 132 1.90 -0.53 -13.91
N LYS A 133 1.59 -1.72 -14.44
CA LYS A 133 0.83 -1.87 -15.69
C LYS A 133 -0.67 -1.70 -15.51
N ARG A 134 -1.17 -1.75 -14.29
CA ARG A 134 -2.60 -1.73 -13.96
C ARG A 134 -3.01 -0.37 -13.35
#